data_0afb6915744ed40367bfee513a764d75
#
_entry.id   0afb6915744ed40367bfee513a764d75
#
_cell.length_a   1.000
_cell.length_b   1.000
_cell.length_c   1.000
_cell.angle_alpha   90.00
_cell.angle_beta   90.00
_cell.angle_gamma   90.00
#
_symmetry.space_group_name_H-M   'P 1'
#
loop_
_entity.id
_entity.type
_entity.pdbx_description
1 polymer ?
#
loop_
_entity_poly.entity_id
_entity_poly.type
_entity_poly.pdbx_seq_one_letter_code
_entity_poly.pdbx_strand_id
1 'polypeptide(L)'
;PCTATPRVVDDLIVVSCGSSSGAAASVAFGLAPLAIGSDTGGSVRIPAAWNDLVGLKTTSGRISLQGVLPLCARFDTVGPLCRSVEDAALALAALEGSKPVDLTNATLEGRRFAICDTSAFDDIREAPLVAFNTAVDRLRRMGAVVERVKIPEAQAALALSGVLFASEAYGTWKDQIEANPDAMFSEILLRFRSGAQVSAADYVAAWLELDRLREAYYAETVSYDAVLMPSSPILPPNVVRLGQD
;
A
#
# COMPACT_ATOMS: atom_id res chain seq x y z
N PRO A 1 -2.00 -1.98 19.94
CA PRO A 1 -1.12 -3.02 19.51
C PRO A 1 -1.62 -3.54 18.16
N CYS A 2 -0.79 -3.46 17.11
CA CYS A 2 -1.02 -4.28 15.92
C CYS A 2 -0.93 -5.73 16.40
N THR A 3 -2.04 -6.29 16.87
CA THR A 3 -2.13 -7.72 17.02
C THR A 3 -2.15 -8.28 15.61
N ALA A 4 -0.94 -8.53 15.08
CA ALA A 4 -0.79 -9.26 13.85
C ALA A 4 -1.57 -10.56 14.03
N THR A 5 -2.64 -10.74 13.25
CA THR A 5 -3.39 -11.98 13.28
C THR A 5 -2.47 -13.04 12.70
N PRO A 6 -1.98 -14.00 13.49
CA PRO A 6 -1.02 -14.97 12.99
C PRO A 6 -1.69 -15.90 11.99
N ARG A 7 -1.00 -16.19 10.88
CA ARG A 7 -1.38 -17.21 9.91
C ARG A 7 -0.37 -18.34 9.97
N VAL A 8 -0.84 -19.57 9.87
CA VAL A 8 0.05 -20.74 9.78
C VAL A 8 0.35 -20.98 8.31
N VAL A 9 1.63 -20.93 7.95
CA VAL A 9 2.16 -21.27 6.62
C VAL A 9 3.31 -22.25 6.86
N ASP A 10 3.23 -23.44 6.30
CA ASP A 10 4.25 -24.51 6.46
C ASP A 10 4.66 -24.73 7.93
N ASP A 11 3.67 -24.84 8.83
CA ASP A 11 3.82 -24.97 10.29
C ASP A 11 4.46 -23.76 11.01
N LEU A 12 4.66 -22.65 10.30
CA LEU A 12 5.14 -21.39 10.88
C LEU A 12 3.99 -20.43 11.15
N ILE A 13 4.01 -19.79 12.32
CA ILE A 13 3.11 -18.70 12.63
C ILE A 13 3.71 -17.42 12.07
N VAL A 14 3.08 -16.84 11.04
CA VAL A 14 3.52 -15.63 10.36
C VAL A 14 2.56 -14.47 10.59
N VAL A 15 3.04 -13.24 10.44
CA VAL A 15 2.21 -12.04 10.56
C VAL A 15 1.42 -11.78 9.29
N SER A 16 0.18 -11.28 9.44
CA SER A 16 -0.66 -10.88 8.31
C SER A 16 -0.40 -9.47 7.80
N CYS A 17 0.63 -8.79 8.35
CA CYS A 17 0.96 -7.37 8.10
C CYS A 17 -0.16 -6.37 8.43
N GLY A 18 0.17 -5.09 8.39
CA GLY A 18 -0.73 -3.98 8.78
C GLY A 18 -0.75 -2.82 7.78
N SER A 19 -1.60 -1.85 8.11
CA SER A 19 -2.43 -1.80 9.33
C SER A 19 -3.78 -2.51 9.17
N SER A 20 -4.27 -2.83 7.96
CA SER A 20 -5.53 -3.55 7.72
C SER A 20 -5.40 -5.08 7.90
N SER A 21 -4.64 -5.54 8.91
CA SER A 21 -4.34 -6.96 9.15
C SER A 21 -5.60 -7.79 9.44
N GLY A 22 -6.50 -7.29 10.30
CA GLY A 22 -7.76 -7.97 10.62
C GLY A 22 -8.68 -8.12 9.40
N ALA A 23 -8.74 -7.08 8.55
CA ALA A 23 -9.47 -7.11 7.30
C ALA A 23 -8.92 -8.19 6.35
N ALA A 24 -7.60 -8.22 6.15
CA ALA A 24 -6.94 -9.24 5.31
C ALA A 24 -7.17 -10.65 5.86
N ALA A 25 -6.95 -10.87 7.16
CA ALA A 25 -7.12 -12.17 7.78
C ALA A 25 -8.57 -12.68 7.67
N SER A 26 -9.57 -11.80 7.89
CA SER A 26 -10.97 -12.21 7.80
C SER A 26 -11.35 -12.74 6.42
N VAL A 27 -10.83 -12.13 5.36
CA VAL A 27 -11.04 -12.60 3.98
C VAL A 27 -10.24 -13.87 3.69
N ALA A 28 -8.97 -13.91 4.10
CA ALA A 28 -8.09 -15.05 3.87
C ALA A 28 -8.59 -16.33 4.56
N PHE A 29 -9.16 -16.21 5.76
CA PHE A 29 -9.78 -17.34 6.48
C PHE A 29 -11.22 -17.64 6.05
N GLY A 30 -11.78 -16.94 5.08
CA GLY A 30 -13.13 -17.17 4.60
C GLY A 30 -14.23 -16.70 5.56
N LEU A 31 -13.90 -15.88 6.56
CA LEU A 31 -14.87 -15.32 7.52
C LEU A 31 -15.75 -14.25 6.88
N ALA A 32 -15.23 -13.59 5.83
CA ALA A 32 -15.95 -12.59 5.05
C ALA A 32 -15.62 -12.75 3.56
N PRO A 33 -16.57 -12.46 2.65
CA PRO A 33 -16.30 -12.48 1.21
C PRO A 33 -15.36 -11.35 0.76
N LEU A 34 -15.45 -10.21 1.40
CA LEU A 34 -14.58 -9.05 1.24
C LEU A 34 -14.44 -8.30 2.58
N ALA A 35 -13.45 -7.45 2.68
CA ALA A 35 -13.30 -6.52 3.81
C ALA A 35 -12.85 -5.15 3.30
N ILE A 36 -13.08 -4.12 4.11
CA ILE A 36 -12.64 -2.74 3.82
C ILE A 36 -11.46 -2.41 4.72
N GLY A 37 -10.45 -1.78 4.13
CA GLY A 37 -9.29 -1.26 4.82
C GLY A 37 -9.01 0.19 4.44
N SER A 38 -8.06 0.81 5.14
CA SER A 38 -7.50 2.12 4.77
C SER A 38 -6.02 1.97 4.37
N ASP A 39 -5.59 2.80 3.43
CA ASP A 39 -4.23 2.78 2.90
C ASP A 39 -3.68 4.20 2.80
N THR A 40 -2.67 4.50 3.58
CA THR A 40 -1.89 5.73 3.53
C THR A 40 -0.55 5.47 2.83
N GLY A 41 0.16 4.43 3.25
CA GLY A 41 1.48 4.06 2.74
C GLY A 41 1.61 2.57 2.38
N GLY A 42 0.50 1.85 2.13
CA GLY A 42 0.51 0.42 1.80
C GLY A 42 -0.44 -0.43 2.64
N SER A 43 -1.20 0.17 3.56
CA SER A 43 -1.96 -0.56 4.60
C SER A 43 -3.16 -1.40 4.12
N VAL A 44 -3.54 -1.35 2.85
CA VAL A 44 -4.42 -2.31 2.16
C VAL A 44 -3.60 -3.28 1.31
N ARG A 45 -2.64 -2.76 0.55
CA ARG A 45 -1.89 -3.51 -0.46
C ARG A 45 -0.92 -4.53 0.14
N ILE A 46 -0.17 -4.15 1.20
CA ILE A 46 0.80 -5.05 1.82
C ILE A 46 0.10 -6.22 2.53
N PRO A 47 -0.91 -6.00 3.41
CA PRO A 47 -1.63 -7.13 4.01
C PRO A 47 -2.38 -7.99 2.98
N ALA A 48 -2.86 -7.43 1.87
CA ALA A 48 -3.39 -8.21 0.77
C ALA A 48 -2.32 -9.14 0.16
N ALA A 49 -1.15 -8.61 -0.20
CA ALA A 49 -0.06 -9.38 -0.78
C ALA A 49 0.43 -10.51 0.15
N TRP A 50 0.49 -10.26 1.46
CA TRP A 50 0.92 -11.26 2.44
C TRP A 50 -0.13 -12.31 2.77
N ASN A 51 -1.38 -12.13 2.34
CA ASN A 51 -2.49 -13.06 2.58
C ASN A 51 -3.08 -13.64 1.28
N ASP A 52 -2.37 -13.52 0.15
CA ASP A 52 -2.81 -14.00 -1.17
C ASP A 52 -4.18 -13.42 -1.58
N LEU A 53 -4.31 -12.10 -1.43
CA LEU A 53 -5.53 -11.36 -1.72
C LEU A 53 -5.26 -10.24 -2.74
N VAL A 54 -6.34 -9.78 -3.36
CA VAL A 54 -6.39 -8.53 -4.12
C VAL A 54 -6.69 -7.38 -3.16
N GLY A 55 -5.75 -6.44 -3.03
CA GLY A 55 -5.93 -5.21 -2.26
C GLY A 55 -5.95 -4.01 -3.18
N LEU A 56 -7.09 -3.32 -3.27
CA LEU A 56 -7.25 -2.17 -4.14
C LEU A 56 -7.11 -0.87 -3.34
N LYS A 57 -5.97 -0.19 -3.50
CA LYS A 57 -5.85 1.21 -3.05
C LYS A 57 -6.51 2.13 -4.08
N THR A 58 -7.54 2.83 -3.68
CA THR A 58 -8.23 3.78 -4.55
C THR A 58 -7.42 5.07 -4.76
N THR A 59 -7.75 5.83 -5.79
CA THR A 59 -7.21 7.19 -5.98
C THR A 59 -7.67 8.08 -4.82
N SER A 60 -6.78 8.92 -4.31
CA SER A 60 -7.11 9.88 -3.25
C SER A 60 -8.28 10.77 -3.66
N GLY A 61 -9.25 10.96 -2.77
CA GLY A 61 -10.47 11.72 -3.00
C GLY A 61 -11.57 10.97 -3.79
N ARG A 62 -11.30 9.76 -4.28
CA ARG A 62 -12.30 8.98 -5.02
C ARG A 62 -13.38 8.39 -4.11
N ILE A 63 -12.99 7.93 -2.92
CA ILE A 63 -13.92 7.48 -1.87
C ILE A 63 -13.90 8.50 -0.73
N SER A 64 -15.08 8.83 -0.20
CA SER A 64 -15.20 9.72 0.95
C SER A 64 -14.48 9.15 2.17
N LEU A 65 -13.75 10.01 2.88
CA LEU A 65 -13.11 9.69 4.16
C LEU A 65 -13.95 10.16 5.36
N GLN A 66 -15.18 10.57 5.13
CA GLN A 66 -16.06 10.98 6.23
C GLN A 66 -16.30 9.79 7.18
N GLY A 67 -16.01 10.00 8.47
CA GLY A 67 -16.10 8.94 9.49
C GLY A 67 -14.90 8.00 9.53
N VAL A 68 -13.87 8.21 8.73
CA VAL A 68 -12.59 7.50 8.79
C VAL A 68 -11.62 8.26 9.68
N LEU A 69 -10.98 7.58 10.63
CA LEU A 69 -9.93 8.16 11.47
C LEU A 69 -8.69 8.46 10.62
N PRO A 70 -8.24 9.72 10.54
CA PRO A 70 -7.12 10.09 9.67
C PRO A 70 -5.78 9.65 10.26
N LEU A 71 -4.87 9.19 9.40
CA LEU A 71 -3.44 9.08 9.69
C LEU A 71 -2.69 10.24 9.02
N CYS A 72 -2.86 10.36 7.72
CA CYS A 72 -2.35 11.45 6.90
C CYS A 72 -3.40 11.75 5.81
N ALA A 73 -4.28 12.72 6.09
CA ALA A 73 -5.52 12.91 5.34
C ALA A 73 -5.33 13.10 3.82
N ARG A 74 -4.17 13.64 3.42
CA ARG A 74 -3.83 13.84 2.00
C ARG A 74 -3.40 12.56 1.27
N PHE A 75 -3.03 11.51 2.00
CA PHE A 75 -2.64 10.20 1.44
C PHE A 75 -3.67 9.11 1.75
N ASP A 76 -4.45 9.29 2.80
CA ASP A 76 -5.43 8.30 3.23
C ASP A 76 -6.41 7.98 2.12
N THR A 77 -6.66 6.70 1.93
CA THR A 77 -7.67 6.17 1.02
C THR A 77 -8.37 4.99 1.67
N VAL A 78 -9.58 4.71 1.23
CA VAL A 78 -10.32 3.50 1.59
C VAL A 78 -10.36 2.57 0.40
N GLY A 79 -10.21 1.28 0.62
CA GLY A 79 -10.28 0.30 -0.45
C GLY A 79 -10.56 -1.11 0.03
N PRO A 80 -11.03 -1.99 -0.87
CA PRO A 80 -11.36 -3.37 -0.55
C PRO A 80 -10.15 -4.30 -0.55
N LEU A 81 -10.28 -5.35 0.27
CA LEU A 81 -9.47 -6.57 0.22
C LEU A 81 -10.40 -7.72 -0.16
N CYS A 82 -10.08 -8.42 -1.25
CA CYS A 82 -10.94 -9.44 -1.87
C CYS A 82 -10.09 -10.62 -2.36
N ARG A 83 -10.76 -11.71 -2.78
CA ARG A 83 -10.09 -12.87 -3.38
C ARG A 83 -9.92 -12.77 -4.91
N SER A 84 -10.69 -11.89 -5.57
CA SER A 84 -10.61 -11.70 -7.02
C SER A 84 -10.63 -10.24 -7.42
N VAL A 85 -10.23 -9.95 -8.65
CA VAL A 85 -10.29 -8.60 -9.24
C VAL A 85 -11.75 -8.20 -9.49
N GLU A 86 -12.60 -9.17 -9.84
CA GLU A 86 -14.03 -8.99 -10.04
C GLU A 86 -14.70 -8.51 -8.75
N ASP A 87 -14.40 -9.16 -7.61
CA ASP A 87 -14.89 -8.72 -6.29
C ASP A 87 -14.41 -7.32 -5.94
N ALA A 88 -13.15 -7.00 -6.26
CA ALA A 88 -12.61 -5.68 -6.02
C ALA A 88 -13.31 -4.60 -6.87
N ALA A 89 -13.65 -4.90 -8.11
CA ALA A 89 -14.43 -4.02 -8.99
C ALA A 89 -15.86 -3.80 -8.48
N LEU A 90 -16.52 -4.86 -8.01
CA LEU A 90 -17.85 -4.78 -7.40
C LEU A 90 -17.82 -3.96 -6.10
N ALA A 91 -16.83 -4.21 -5.24
CA ALA A 91 -16.67 -3.49 -3.98
C ALA A 91 -16.38 -1.99 -4.22
N LEU A 92 -15.52 -1.67 -5.20
CA LEU A 92 -15.25 -0.28 -5.57
C LEU A 92 -16.53 0.42 -6.02
N ALA A 93 -17.31 -0.21 -6.91
CA ALA A 93 -18.56 0.35 -7.40
C ALA A 93 -19.56 0.60 -6.27
N ALA A 94 -19.65 -0.33 -5.31
CA ALA A 94 -20.51 -0.16 -4.13
C ALA A 94 -20.06 1.01 -3.24
N LEU A 95 -18.74 1.17 -3.03
CA LEU A 95 -18.18 2.29 -2.26
C LEU A 95 -18.39 3.65 -2.95
N GLU A 96 -18.41 3.68 -4.27
CA GLU A 96 -18.64 4.88 -5.06
C GLU A 96 -20.12 5.20 -5.30
N GLY A 97 -21.02 4.24 -5.07
CA GLY A 97 -22.40 4.35 -5.49
C GLY A 97 -22.56 4.33 -7.02
N SER A 98 -21.65 3.65 -7.72
CA SER A 98 -21.57 3.55 -9.18
C SER A 98 -21.89 2.16 -9.69
N LYS A 99 -21.85 1.97 -11.02
CA LYS A 99 -21.92 0.64 -11.64
C LYS A 99 -20.51 0.04 -11.71
N PRO A 100 -20.36 -1.28 -11.50
CA PRO A 100 -19.08 -1.95 -11.66
C PRO A 100 -18.59 -1.86 -13.11
N VAL A 101 -17.27 -1.79 -13.28
CA VAL A 101 -16.63 -1.87 -14.59
C VAL A 101 -16.86 -3.25 -15.20
N ASP A 102 -17.16 -3.28 -16.50
CA ASP A 102 -17.24 -4.52 -17.26
C ASP A 102 -15.84 -5.03 -17.63
N LEU A 103 -15.46 -6.19 -17.11
CA LEU A 103 -14.16 -6.83 -17.33
C LEU A 103 -14.20 -7.91 -18.43
N THR A 104 -15.36 -8.19 -19.05
CA THR A 104 -15.55 -9.34 -19.96
C THR A 104 -14.68 -9.27 -21.21
N ASN A 105 -14.36 -8.06 -21.70
CA ASN A 105 -13.54 -7.87 -22.90
C ASN A 105 -12.14 -7.30 -22.57
N ALA A 106 -11.69 -7.42 -21.32
CA ALA A 106 -10.36 -6.98 -20.96
C ALA A 106 -9.29 -7.80 -21.69
N THR A 107 -8.37 -7.11 -22.39
CA THR A 107 -7.25 -7.74 -23.11
C THR A 107 -5.93 -7.11 -22.71
N LEU A 108 -4.88 -7.91 -22.75
CA LEU A 108 -3.48 -7.48 -22.55
C LEU A 108 -2.74 -7.27 -23.86
N GLU A 109 -3.33 -7.64 -25.00
CA GLU A 109 -2.72 -7.49 -26.31
C GLU A 109 -2.39 -6.04 -26.61
N GLY A 110 -1.11 -5.76 -26.88
CA GLY A 110 -0.61 -4.42 -27.17
C GLY A 110 -0.56 -3.46 -25.94
N ARG A 111 -0.99 -3.87 -24.74
CA ARG A 111 -0.89 -3.04 -23.54
C ARG A 111 0.55 -2.85 -23.13
N ARG A 112 0.88 -1.64 -22.68
CA ARG A 112 2.24 -1.26 -22.29
C ARG A 112 2.34 -1.13 -20.79
N PHE A 113 3.32 -1.82 -20.20
CA PHE A 113 3.60 -1.77 -18.77
C PHE A 113 5.04 -1.35 -18.52
N ALA A 114 5.25 -0.43 -17.58
CA ALA A 114 6.58 -0.09 -17.09
C ALA A 114 6.88 -0.85 -15.80
N ILE A 115 8.00 -1.56 -15.71
CA ILE A 115 8.56 -2.01 -14.43
C ILE A 115 9.36 -0.83 -13.88
N CYS A 116 8.88 -0.23 -12.79
CA CYS A 116 9.57 0.87 -12.12
C CYS A 116 10.73 0.33 -11.27
N ASP A 117 11.95 0.63 -11.69
CA ASP A 117 13.18 0.22 -11.01
C ASP A 117 13.45 1.14 -9.81
N THR A 118 13.10 0.67 -8.62
CA THR A 118 13.19 1.41 -7.35
C THR A 118 13.77 0.53 -6.27
N SER A 119 13.92 1.06 -5.06
CA SER A 119 14.29 0.29 -3.86
C SER A 119 13.37 -0.90 -3.53
N ALA A 120 12.22 -1.03 -4.22
CA ALA A 120 11.38 -2.23 -4.11
C ALA A 120 12.10 -3.51 -4.60
N PHE A 121 13.18 -3.36 -5.37
CA PHE A 121 14.03 -4.46 -5.83
C PHE A 121 15.33 -4.61 -5.03
N ASP A 122 15.67 -3.63 -4.19
CA ASP A 122 16.84 -3.70 -3.33
C ASP A 122 16.60 -4.78 -2.26
N ASP A 123 17.54 -5.69 -2.11
CA ASP A 123 17.47 -6.81 -1.15
C ASP A 123 16.20 -7.67 -1.24
N ILE A 124 15.50 -7.67 -2.39
CA ILE A 124 14.32 -8.51 -2.60
C ILE A 124 14.70 -9.98 -2.47
N ARG A 125 13.95 -10.71 -1.66
CA ARG A 125 14.15 -12.16 -1.46
C ARG A 125 13.74 -12.93 -2.72
N GLU A 126 14.30 -14.14 -2.86
CA GLU A 126 14.10 -14.99 -4.04
C GLU A 126 12.61 -15.24 -4.36
N ALA A 127 11.81 -15.62 -3.37
CA ALA A 127 10.41 -15.98 -3.60
C ALA A 127 9.56 -14.82 -4.15
N PRO A 128 9.55 -13.60 -3.56
CA PRO A 128 8.88 -12.45 -4.16
C PRO A 128 9.40 -12.09 -5.56
N LEU A 129 10.71 -12.18 -5.78
CA LEU A 129 11.31 -11.90 -7.09
C LEU A 129 10.86 -12.89 -8.15
N VAL A 130 10.85 -14.18 -7.85
CA VAL A 130 10.38 -15.25 -8.75
C VAL A 130 8.90 -15.05 -9.06
N ALA A 131 8.08 -14.75 -8.05
CA ALA A 131 6.65 -14.49 -8.25
C ALA A 131 6.41 -13.27 -9.16
N PHE A 132 7.14 -12.17 -8.93
CA PHE A 132 7.06 -10.98 -9.77
C PHE A 132 7.47 -11.27 -11.22
N ASN A 133 8.61 -11.93 -11.43
CA ASN A 133 9.08 -12.27 -12.77
C ASN A 133 8.10 -13.22 -13.50
N THR A 134 7.53 -14.19 -12.78
CA THR A 134 6.50 -15.10 -13.32
C THR A 134 5.27 -14.33 -13.80
N ALA A 135 4.82 -13.32 -13.01
CA ALA A 135 3.71 -12.46 -13.40
C ALA A 135 4.04 -11.63 -14.65
N VAL A 136 5.23 -11.05 -14.71
CA VAL A 136 5.72 -10.30 -15.89
C VAL A 136 5.75 -11.19 -17.14
N ASP A 137 6.28 -12.40 -17.03
CA ASP A 137 6.33 -13.34 -18.15
C ASP A 137 4.95 -13.79 -18.60
N ARG A 138 3.99 -13.90 -17.67
CA ARG A 138 2.57 -14.16 -18.01
C ARG A 138 1.98 -12.99 -18.80
N LEU A 139 2.21 -11.74 -18.38
CA LEU A 139 1.76 -10.55 -19.12
C LEU A 139 2.30 -10.55 -20.56
N ARG A 140 3.60 -10.80 -20.74
CA ARG A 140 4.25 -10.88 -22.06
C ARG A 140 3.66 -11.98 -22.95
N ARG A 141 3.41 -13.16 -22.39
CA ARG A 141 2.79 -14.27 -23.12
C ARG A 141 1.35 -13.97 -23.54
N MET A 142 0.67 -13.06 -22.85
CA MET A 142 -0.68 -12.60 -23.17
C MET A 142 -0.68 -11.37 -24.10
N GLY A 143 0.46 -11.03 -24.72
CA GLY A 143 0.57 -9.97 -25.72
C GLY A 143 0.92 -8.59 -25.19
N ALA A 144 1.20 -8.45 -23.90
CA ALA A 144 1.62 -7.16 -23.35
C ALA A 144 3.09 -6.85 -23.66
N VAL A 145 3.38 -5.56 -23.84
CA VAL A 145 4.75 -5.02 -23.92
C VAL A 145 5.16 -4.58 -22.52
N VAL A 146 6.22 -5.18 -21.98
CA VAL A 146 6.69 -4.86 -20.62
C VAL A 146 8.15 -4.42 -20.66
N GLU A 147 8.40 -3.19 -20.26
CA GLU A 147 9.71 -2.52 -20.28
C GLU A 147 10.15 -2.19 -18.85
N ARG A 148 11.46 -2.25 -18.57
CA ARG A 148 12.01 -1.78 -17.28
C ARG A 148 12.46 -0.33 -17.46
N VAL A 149 11.97 0.55 -16.59
CA VAL A 149 12.20 2.00 -16.67
C VAL A 149 12.75 2.49 -15.33
N LYS A 150 13.78 3.31 -15.38
CA LYS A 150 14.29 4.01 -14.20
C LYS A 150 13.52 5.30 -14.03
N ILE A 151 12.84 5.43 -12.89
CA ILE A 151 12.08 6.63 -12.52
C ILE A 151 12.57 7.05 -11.12
N PRO A 152 13.67 7.81 -11.06
CA PRO A 152 14.28 8.21 -9.78
C PRO A 152 13.35 9.06 -8.93
N GLU A 153 12.38 9.74 -9.52
CA GLU A 153 11.35 10.52 -8.86
C GLU A 153 10.50 9.67 -7.91
N ALA A 154 10.22 8.41 -8.26
CA ALA A 154 9.47 7.50 -7.40
C ALA A 154 10.22 7.22 -6.08
N GLN A 155 11.55 7.02 -6.16
CA GLN A 155 12.41 6.81 -5.00
C GLN A 155 12.54 8.09 -4.18
N ALA A 156 12.72 9.25 -4.83
CA ALA A 156 12.80 10.54 -4.16
C ALA A 156 11.49 10.89 -3.42
N ALA A 157 10.33 10.62 -4.04
CA ALA A 157 9.03 10.82 -3.41
C ALA A 157 8.83 9.92 -2.18
N LEU A 158 9.30 8.67 -2.22
CA LEU A 158 9.23 7.76 -1.08
C LEU A 158 10.02 8.30 0.13
N ALA A 159 11.16 8.94 -0.09
CA ALA A 159 11.97 9.53 0.95
C ALA A 159 11.28 10.66 1.72
N LEU A 160 10.29 11.34 1.11
CA LEU A 160 9.51 12.40 1.76
C LEU A 160 8.42 11.86 2.70
N SER A 161 8.08 10.58 2.63
CA SER A 161 6.95 9.99 3.35
C SER A 161 7.06 10.15 4.88
N GLY A 162 8.27 10.01 5.43
CA GLY A 162 8.51 10.16 6.87
C GLY A 162 8.13 11.54 7.39
N VAL A 163 8.59 12.59 6.70
CA VAL A 163 8.29 13.99 7.06
C VAL A 163 6.79 14.26 6.94
N LEU A 164 6.18 13.87 5.83
CA LEU A 164 4.78 14.18 5.55
C LEU A 164 3.82 13.42 6.47
N PHE A 165 4.02 12.10 6.63
CA PHE A 165 3.13 11.29 7.45
C PHE A 165 3.24 11.61 8.93
N ALA A 166 4.45 11.73 9.46
CA ALA A 166 4.65 12.00 10.87
C ALA A 166 4.11 13.38 11.27
N SER A 167 4.32 14.40 10.43
CA SER A 167 3.81 15.76 10.68
C SER A 167 2.29 15.79 10.76
N GLU A 168 1.58 15.19 9.79
CA GLU A 168 0.12 15.17 9.79
C GLU A 168 -0.43 14.30 10.92
N ALA A 169 0.16 13.12 11.14
CA ALA A 169 -0.26 12.22 12.20
C ALA A 169 -0.12 12.87 13.59
N TYR A 170 1.03 13.46 13.89
CA TYR A 170 1.23 14.13 15.17
C TYR A 170 0.39 15.40 15.28
N GLY A 171 0.34 16.23 14.23
CA GLY A 171 -0.48 17.44 14.22
C GLY A 171 -1.97 17.17 14.47
N THR A 172 -2.48 16.03 13.99
CA THR A 172 -3.86 15.61 14.17
C THR A 172 -4.13 15.05 15.56
N TRP A 173 -3.21 14.26 16.13
CA TRP A 173 -3.46 13.41 17.28
C TRP A 173 -2.68 13.78 18.54
N LYS A 174 -1.85 14.83 18.52
CA LYS A 174 -0.93 15.17 19.62
C LYS A 174 -1.62 15.27 20.98
N ASP A 175 -2.78 15.91 21.04
CA ASP A 175 -3.47 16.14 22.33
C ASP A 175 -3.93 14.81 22.96
N GLN A 176 -4.45 13.88 22.14
CA GLN A 176 -4.87 12.55 22.57
C GLN A 176 -3.69 11.67 22.93
N ILE A 177 -2.62 11.72 22.12
CA ILE A 177 -1.39 10.93 22.34
C ILE A 177 -0.70 11.38 23.62
N GLU A 178 -0.53 12.68 23.81
CA GLU A 178 0.19 13.20 24.97
C GLU A 178 -0.63 13.15 26.26
N ALA A 179 -1.96 13.09 26.17
CA ALA A 179 -2.83 12.85 27.34
C ALA A 179 -2.72 11.40 27.86
N ASN A 180 -2.43 10.42 27.01
CA ASN A 180 -2.33 9.01 27.40
C ASN A 180 -1.33 8.24 26.52
N PRO A 181 -0.03 8.54 26.58
CA PRO A 181 0.97 7.95 25.71
C PRO A 181 1.14 6.43 25.89
N ASP A 182 0.90 5.92 27.11
CA ASP A 182 1.03 4.50 27.41
C ASP A 182 -0.08 3.63 26.77
N ALA A 183 -1.15 4.23 26.26
CA ALA A 183 -2.19 3.54 25.51
C ALA A 183 -1.75 3.21 24.07
N MET A 184 -0.64 3.80 23.59
CA MET A 184 -0.13 3.61 22.25
C MET A 184 1.09 2.68 22.26
N PHE A 185 1.19 1.82 21.22
CA PHE A 185 2.37 1.00 21.02
C PHE A 185 3.61 1.89 20.84
N SER A 186 4.69 1.60 21.57
CA SER A 186 5.84 2.50 21.73
C SER A 186 6.48 2.93 20.40
N GLU A 187 6.68 1.99 19.47
CA GLU A 187 7.28 2.25 18.17
C GLU A 187 6.40 3.15 17.28
N ILE A 188 5.08 3.01 17.40
CA ILE A 188 4.13 3.88 16.70
C ILE A 188 4.11 5.27 17.34
N LEU A 189 4.11 5.32 18.69
CA LEU A 189 4.22 6.59 19.43
C LEU A 189 5.46 7.38 19.02
N LEU A 190 6.62 6.73 18.94
CA LEU A 190 7.87 7.36 18.49
C LEU A 190 7.76 7.92 17.07
N ARG A 191 7.15 7.17 16.15
CA ARG A 191 6.91 7.63 14.77
C ARG A 191 5.99 8.85 14.72
N PHE A 192 4.94 8.89 15.51
CA PHE A 192 4.05 10.06 15.58
C PHE A 192 4.81 11.26 16.17
N ARG A 193 5.48 11.08 17.30
CA ARG A 193 6.27 12.15 17.96
C ARG A 193 7.40 12.71 17.10
N SER A 194 7.94 11.96 16.14
CA SER A 194 8.93 12.50 15.22
C SER A 194 8.39 13.67 14.38
N GLY A 195 7.07 13.73 14.17
CA GLY A 195 6.41 14.85 13.51
C GLY A 195 6.52 16.19 14.27
N ALA A 196 6.72 16.14 15.58
CA ALA A 196 6.95 17.35 16.40
C ALA A 196 8.29 18.03 16.08
N GLN A 197 9.23 17.31 15.47
CA GLN A 197 10.56 17.84 15.11
C GLN A 197 10.59 18.49 13.72
N VAL A 198 9.52 18.34 12.95
CA VAL A 198 9.41 18.88 11.59
C VAL A 198 8.90 20.33 11.67
N SER A 199 9.66 21.27 11.11
CA SER A 199 9.19 22.65 11.03
C SER A 199 8.06 22.80 10.00
N ALA A 200 7.21 23.81 10.16
CA ALA A 200 6.19 24.14 9.16
C ALA A 200 6.82 24.45 7.79
N ALA A 201 8.01 25.05 7.77
CA ALA A 201 8.74 25.34 6.54
C ALA A 201 9.18 24.06 5.83
N ASP A 202 9.75 23.10 6.57
CA ASP A 202 10.16 21.80 6.01
C ASP A 202 8.96 20.98 5.50
N TYR A 203 7.85 21.00 6.23
CA TYR A 203 6.61 20.33 5.81
C TYR A 203 6.06 20.93 4.49
N VAL A 204 6.03 22.27 4.38
CA VAL A 204 5.59 22.94 3.13
C VAL A 204 6.56 22.62 1.98
N ALA A 205 7.87 22.69 2.23
CA ALA A 205 8.88 22.36 1.23
C ALA A 205 8.76 20.91 0.74
N ALA A 206 8.50 19.97 1.65
CA ALA A 206 8.28 18.56 1.29
C ALA A 206 7.05 18.36 0.39
N TRP A 207 5.96 19.10 0.61
CA TRP A 207 4.79 19.06 -0.28
C TRP A 207 5.09 19.63 -1.67
N LEU A 208 5.76 20.77 -1.75
CA LEU A 208 6.14 21.39 -3.02
C LEU A 208 7.06 20.46 -3.83
N GLU A 209 8.02 19.83 -3.15
CA GLU A 209 8.91 18.87 -3.81
C GLU A 209 8.15 17.60 -4.25
N LEU A 210 7.23 17.07 -3.43
CA LEU A 210 6.41 15.93 -3.82
C LEU A 210 5.56 16.23 -5.06
N ASP A 211 4.98 17.42 -5.16
CA ASP A 211 4.17 17.79 -6.32
C ASP A 211 5.05 17.89 -7.58
N ARG A 212 6.25 18.47 -7.49
CA ARG A 212 7.23 18.48 -8.59
C ARG A 212 7.63 17.05 -9.02
N LEU A 213 7.89 16.16 -8.05
CA LEU A 213 8.23 14.76 -8.33
C LEU A 213 7.06 13.99 -8.96
N ARG A 214 5.82 14.28 -8.58
CA ARG A 214 4.62 13.70 -9.20
C ARG A 214 4.48 14.10 -10.66
N GLU A 215 4.68 15.38 -10.98
CA GLU A 215 4.64 15.86 -12.37
C GLU A 215 5.68 15.16 -13.23
N ALA A 216 6.92 15.05 -12.76
CA ALA A 216 7.99 14.35 -13.46
C ALA A 216 7.68 12.84 -13.61
N TYR A 217 7.19 12.18 -12.55
CA TYR A 217 6.76 10.79 -12.61
C TYR A 217 5.66 10.57 -13.66
N TYR A 218 4.65 11.44 -13.72
CA TYR A 218 3.58 11.34 -14.70
C TYR A 218 4.09 11.54 -16.14
N ALA A 219 5.02 12.46 -16.36
CA ALA A 219 5.62 12.67 -17.67
C ALA A 219 6.32 11.41 -18.19
N GLU A 220 7.04 10.69 -17.32
CA GLU A 220 7.72 9.43 -17.66
C GLU A 220 6.75 8.25 -17.85
N THR A 221 5.60 8.27 -17.17
CA THR A 221 4.70 7.10 -17.15
C THR A 221 3.45 7.24 -18.02
N VAL A 222 3.17 8.41 -18.57
CA VAL A 222 1.94 8.70 -19.35
C VAL A 222 1.73 7.80 -20.55
N SER A 223 2.79 7.24 -21.13
CA SER A 223 2.73 6.34 -22.27
C SER A 223 2.46 4.87 -21.93
N TYR A 224 2.36 4.53 -20.64
CA TYR A 224 2.10 3.18 -20.16
C TYR A 224 0.68 3.05 -19.61
N ASP A 225 0.07 1.89 -19.80
CA ASP A 225 -1.24 1.57 -19.24
C ASP A 225 -1.16 1.35 -17.71
N ALA A 226 -0.02 0.84 -17.21
CA ALA A 226 0.25 0.73 -15.78
C ALA A 226 1.75 0.63 -15.47
N VAL A 227 2.08 0.90 -14.20
CA VAL A 227 3.42 0.72 -13.63
C VAL A 227 3.41 -0.47 -12.68
N LEU A 228 4.40 -1.35 -12.82
CA LEU A 228 4.54 -2.60 -12.08
C LEU A 228 5.70 -2.49 -11.08
N MET A 229 5.44 -2.92 -9.85
CA MET A 229 6.46 -3.07 -8.79
C MET A 229 6.10 -4.25 -7.90
N PRO A 230 7.07 -4.90 -7.23
CA PRO A 230 6.78 -5.84 -6.15
C PRO A 230 6.03 -5.14 -5.01
N SER A 231 4.99 -5.78 -4.48
CA SER A 231 4.22 -5.24 -3.33
C SER A 231 4.99 -5.34 -2.01
N SER A 232 5.91 -6.28 -1.91
CA SER A 232 6.79 -6.47 -0.75
C SER A 232 8.09 -7.15 -1.19
N PRO A 233 9.25 -6.77 -0.64
CA PRO A 233 10.52 -7.42 -0.95
C PRO A 233 10.72 -8.73 -0.17
N ILE A 234 9.86 -9.03 0.80
CA ILE A 234 9.96 -10.22 1.67
C ILE A 234 8.64 -10.97 1.75
N LEU A 235 8.69 -12.24 2.12
CA LEU A 235 7.54 -13.00 2.59
C LEU A 235 7.13 -12.52 4.00
N PRO A 236 5.90 -12.84 4.46
CA PRO A 236 5.49 -12.57 5.84
C PRO A 236 6.52 -13.09 6.84
N PRO A 237 7.04 -12.25 7.75
CA PRO A 237 7.99 -12.71 8.76
C PRO A 237 7.31 -13.63 9.78
N ASN A 238 8.10 -14.54 10.36
CA ASN A 238 7.64 -15.38 11.45
C ASN A 238 7.38 -14.52 12.71
N VAL A 239 6.26 -14.75 13.40
CA VAL A 239 5.88 -14.02 14.63
C VAL A 239 6.95 -14.12 15.71
N VAL A 240 7.60 -15.29 15.85
CA VAL A 240 8.63 -15.51 16.88
C VAL A 240 9.89 -14.66 16.65
N ARG A 241 10.12 -14.20 15.41
CA ARG A 241 11.27 -13.34 15.05
C ARG A 241 10.98 -11.84 15.13
N LEU A 242 9.71 -11.46 15.34
CA LEU A 242 9.37 -10.06 15.52
C LEU A 242 9.88 -9.57 16.88
N GLY A 243 10.85 -8.66 16.87
CA GLY A 243 11.49 -8.11 18.07
C GLY A 243 12.86 -8.69 18.39
N GLN A 244 13.45 -9.47 17.47
CA GLN A 244 14.83 -9.96 17.57
C GLN A 244 15.80 -9.25 16.60
N ASP A 245 15.30 -8.34 15.75
CA ASP A 245 16.09 -7.53 14.81
C ASP A 245 16.09 -6.05 15.20
#